data_22ade627a65e38836e3e45943110b763
#
_entry.id   22ade627a65e38836e3e45943110b763
#
_cell.length_a   1.000
_cell.length_b   1.000
_cell.length_c   1.000
_cell.angle_alpha   90.00
_cell.angle_beta   90.00
_cell.angle_gamma   90.00
#
_symmetry.space_group_name_H-M   'P 1'
#
loop_
_entity.id
_entity.type
_entity.pdbx_description
1 polymer ?
#
loop_
_entity_poly.entity_id
_entity_poly.type
_entity_poly.pdbx_seq_one_letter_code
_entity_poly.pdbx_strand_id
1 'polypeptide(L)'
;MSSYTLGIDTSNYATSLAVFDTAGEVVCAKKRFLPVKEGQLGLRQSDALFHHTVALPAMMAELGGEFDLTKISAVGVSEKPRPVEGSYMPCFLAGVSAAEAFALARGIPLVRTTHQQGHAAAALFAAKGETLFREKRCSSTSPAAPPTFSSAMR
;
A
#
# COMPACT_ATOMS: atom_id res chain seq x y z
N MET A 1 7.84 -14.77 -20.99
CA MET A 1 7.52 -15.26 -19.63
C MET A 1 6.61 -14.23 -18.97
N SER A 2 5.48 -14.65 -18.42
CA SER A 2 4.60 -13.74 -17.70
C SER A 2 5.31 -13.25 -16.43
N SER A 3 5.37 -11.94 -16.24
CA SER A 3 5.96 -11.29 -15.09
C SER A 3 4.85 -10.84 -14.14
N TYR A 4 5.02 -11.06 -12.84
CA TYR A 4 4.02 -10.72 -11.84
C TYR A 4 4.62 -9.83 -10.75
N THR A 5 3.80 -8.94 -10.21
CA THR A 5 4.20 -8.03 -9.13
C THR A 5 3.36 -8.30 -7.89
N LEU A 6 4.02 -8.45 -6.74
CA LEU A 6 3.36 -8.52 -5.44
C LEU A 6 3.25 -7.13 -4.84
N GLY A 7 2.04 -6.70 -4.52
CA GLY A 7 1.78 -5.50 -3.74
C GLY A 7 1.49 -5.82 -2.28
N ILE A 8 2.07 -5.06 -1.35
CA ILE A 8 1.88 -5.18 0.11
C ILE A 8 1.49 -3.83 0.70
N ASP A 9 0.39 -3.80 1.45
CA ASP A 9 -0.04 -2.63 2.22
C ASP A 9 -0.45 -3.03 3.64
N THR A 10 0.15 -2.38 4.63
CA THR A 10 -0.14 -2.55 6.06
C THR A 10 -0.57 -1.23 6.67
N SER A 11 -1.55 -0.59 6.06
CA SER A 11 -2.19 0.60 6.59
C SER A 11 -3.04 0.27 7.82
N ASN A 12 -3.46 1.30 8.54
CA ASN A 12 -3.96 1.23 9.93
C ASN A 12 -5.09 0.20 10.22
N TYR A 13 -5.90 -0.18 9.23
CA TYR A 13 -7.10 -1.02 9.47
C TYR A 13 -7.08 -2.38 8.80
N ALA A 14 -6.22 -2.60 7.83
CA ALA A 14 -6.19 -3.86 7.10
C ALA A 14 -4.79 -4.21 6.59
N THR A 15 -4.46 -5.51 6.64
CA THR A 15 -3.34 -6.10 5.91
C THR A 15 -3.83 -6.49 4.53
N SER A 16 -3.15 -6.05 3.47
CA SER A 16 -3.53 -6.34 2.09
C SER A 16 -2.34 -6.85 1.29
N LEU A 17 -2.58 -7.92 0.53
CA LEU A 17 -1.65 -8.50 -0.45
C LEU A 17 -2.38 -8.63 -1.78
N ALA A 18 -1.71 -8.33 -2.89
CA ALA A 18 -2.27 -8.55 -4.22
C ALA A 18 -1.16 -8.90 -5.21
N VAL A 19 -1.46 -9.80 -6.14
CA VAL A 19 -0.61 -10.14 -7.27
C VAL A 19 -1.23 -9.59 -8.54
N PHE A 20 -0.43 -8.85 -9.29
CA PHE A 20 -0.79 -8.27 -10.58
C PHE A 20 0.05 -8.90 -11.69
N ASP A 21 -0.54 -9.06 -12.85
CA ASP A 21 0.19 -9.41 -14.07
C ASP A 21 0.76 -8.18 -14.79
N THR A 22 1.40 -8.38 -15.93
CA THR A 22 1.96 -7.29 -16.76
C THR A 22 0.91 -6.43 -17.45
N ALA A 23 -0.34 -6.91 -17.56
CA ALA A 23 -1.46 -6.13 -18.07
C ALA A 23 -2.08 -5.23 -16.98
N GLY A 24 -1.65 -5.40 -15.73
CA GLY A 24 -2.19 -4.68 -14.58
C GLY A 24 -3.45 -5.34 -14.00
N GLU A 25 -3.79 -6.55 -14.44
CA GLU A 25 -4.95 -7.28 -13.90
C GLU A 25 -4.61 -7.97 -12.58
N VAL A 26 -5.57 -7.97 -11.65
CA VAL A 26 -5.43 -8.65 -10.36
C VAL A 26 -5.59 -10.15 -10.57
N VAL A 27 -4.53 -10.90 -10.33
CA VAL A 27 -4.52 -12.36 -10.43
C VAL A 27 -4.99 -13.04 -9.14
N CYS A 28 -4.54 -12.51 -8.00
CA CYS A 28 -4.89 -13.00 -6.69
C CYS A 28 -4.80 -11.86 -5.67
N ALA A 29 -5.71 -11.80 -4.71
CA ALA A 29 -5.71 -10.79 -3.66
C ALA A 29 -6.21 -11.34 -2.33
N LYS A 30 -5.58 -10.89 -1.25
CA LYS A 30 -5.94 -11.18 0.14
C LYS A 30 -6.05 -9.90 0.94
N LYS A 31 -7.11 -9.78 1.71
CA LYS A 31 -7.32 -8.66 2.63
C LYS A 31 -7.85 -9.18 3.96
N ARG A 32 -7.23 -8.72 5.05
CA ARG A 32 -7.66 -9.05 6.41
C ARG A 32 -7.74 -7.79 7.24
N PHE A 33 -8.91 -7.50 7.78
CA PHE A 33 -9.10 -6.40 8.71
C PHE A 33 -8.48 -6.71 10.06
N LEU A 34 -7.91 -5.69 10.68
CA LEU A 34 -7.37 -5.80 12.03
C LEU A 34 -8.53 -5.82 13.04
N PRO A 35 -8.37 -6.57 14.16
CA PRO A 35 -9.38 -6.61 15.21
C PRO A 35 -9.42 -5.27 15.94
N VAL A 36 -10.54 -4.55 15.84
CA VAL A 36 -10.82 -3.34 16.62
C VAL A 36 -11.76 -3.75 17.75
N LYS A 37 -11.39 -3.46 19.00
CA LYS A 37 -12.26 -3.74 20.16
C LYS A 37 -13.50 -2.86 20.11
N GLU A 38 -14.64 -3.43 20.50
CA GLU A 38 -15.90 -2.72 20.58
C GLU A 38 -15.76 -1.49 21.49
N GLY A 39 -16.25 -0.33 21.03
CA GLY A 39 -16.14 0.94 21.75
C GLY A 39 -14.81 1.71 21.56
N GLN A 40 -13.86 1.19 20.79
CA GLN A 40 -12.65 1.93 20.45
C GLN A 40 -12.79 2.65 19.09
N LEU A 41 -12.38 3.91 19.05
CA LEU A 41 -12.40 4.74 17.82
C LEU A 41 -11.26 4.39 16.83
N GLY A 42 -10.38 3.43 17.18
CA GLY A 42 -9.25 3.02 16.34
C GLY A 42 -8.27 2.13 17.07
N LEU A 43 -7.20 1.72 16.36
CA LEU A 43 -6.09 0.95 16.91
C LEU A 43 -4.91 1.87 17.24
N ARG A 44 -4.22 1.57 18.36
CA ARG A 44 -2.89 2.13 18.60
C ARG A 44 -1.93 1.64 17.51
N GLN A 45 -0.96 2.46 17.15
CA GLN A 45 -0.01 2.11 16.09
C GLN A 45 0.83 0.87 16.43
N SER A 46 1.17 0.67 17.71
CA SER A 46 1.83 -0.54 18.20
C SER A 46 0.98 -1.80 18.01
N ASP A 47 -0.32 -1.69 18.30
CA ASP A 47 -1.25 -2.82 18.16
C ASP A 47 -1.48 -3.15 16.69
N ALA A 48 -1.61 -2.12 15.85
CA ALA A 48 -1.70 -2.30 14.39
C ALA A 48 -0.43 -3.01 13.86
N LEU A 49 0.77 -2.53 14.22
CA LEU A 49 2.04 -3.16 13.85
C LEU A 49 2.10 -4.63 14.28
N PHE A 50 1.72 -4.93 15.53
CA PHE A 50 1.66 -6.30 16.03
C PHE A 50 0.73 -7.18 15.20
N HIS A 51 -0.50 -6.74 14.97
CA HIS A 51 -1.49 -7.51 14.22
C HIS A 51 -1.07 -7.74 12.76
N HIS A 52 -0.49 -6.73 12.10
CA HIS A 52 0.05 -6.91 10.75
C HIS A 52 1.19 -7.93 10.72
N THR A 53 2.11 -7.84 11.69
CA THR A 53 3.26 -8.78 11.79
C THR A 53 2.78 -10.22 11.95
N VAL A 54 1.74 -10.44 12.75
CA VAL A 54 1.15 -11.78 12.96
C VAL A 54 0.38 -12.25 11.72
N ALA A 55 -0.34 -11.35 11.05
CA ALA A 55 -1.19 -11.72 9.91
C ALA A 55 -0.40 -12.03 8.62
N LEU A 56 0.69 -11.30 8.37
CA LEU A 56 1.43 -11.38 7.10
C LEU A 56 1.92 -12.79 6.75
N PRO A 57 2.55 -13.57 7.64
CA PRO A 57 3.01 -14.92 7.28
C PRO A 57 1.88 -15.85 6.87
N ALA A 58 0.76 -15.80 7.60
CA ALA A 58 -0.42 -16.63 7.27
C ALA A 58 -1.03 -16.22 5.93
N MET A 59 -1.16 -14.92 5.67
CA MET A 59 -1.69 -14.40 4.41
C MET A 59 -0.77 -14.71 3.22
N MET A 60 0.56 -14.65 3.41
CA MET A 60 1.54 -15.07 2.40
C MET A 60 1.44 -16.57 2.10
N ALA A 61 1.22 -17.41 3.12
CA ALA A 61 0.99 -18.84 2.93
C ALA A 61 -0.30 -19.12 2.16
N GLU A 62 -1.41 -18.43 2.49
CA GLU A 62 -2.67 -18.50 1.77
C GLU A 62 -2.51 -18.09 0.30
N LEU A 63 -1.79 -16.98 0.06
CA LEU A 63 -1.48 -16.50 -1.29
C LEU A 63 -0.66 -17.53 -2.07
N GLY A 64 0.36 -18.13 -1.44
CA GLY A 64 1.21 -19.17 -2.01
C GLY A 64 0.49 -20.49 -2.30
N GLY A 65 -0.63 -20.75 -1.61
CA GLY A 65 -1.51 -21.88 -1.92
C GLY A 65 -2.35 -21.69 -3.19
N GLU A 66 -2.58 -20.44 -3.60
CA GLU A 66 -3.38 -20.09 -4.78
C GLU A 66 -2.52 -19.65 -5.97
N PHE A 67 -1.34 -19.11 -5.72
CA PHE A 67 -0.45 -18.57 -6.72
C PHE A 67 1.01 -18.99 -6.47
N ASP A 68 1.70 -19.38 -7.53
CA ASP A 68 3.12 -19.74 -7.47
C ASP A 68 3.99 -18.49 -7.24
N LEU A 69 4.39 -18.26 -6.00
CA LEU A 69 5.19 -17.10 -5.58
C LEU A 69 6.56 -17.03 -6.27
N THR A 70 7.02 -18.13 -6.88
CA THR A 70 8.28 -18.12 -7.65
C THR A 70 8.17 -17.34 -8.96
N LYS A 71 6.99 -17.03 -9.43
CA LYS A 71 6.72 -16.23 -10.63
C LYS A 71 6.75 -14.72 -10.37
N ILE A 72 6.80 -14.30 -9.09
CA ILE A 72 6.89 -12.88 -8.73
C ILE A 72 8.26 -12.35 -9.11
N SER A 73 8.28 -11.28 -9.89
CA SER A 73 9.47 -10.62 -10.44
C SER A 73 9.76 -9.25 -9.85
N ALA A 74 8.81 -8.68 -9.09
CA ALA A 74 8.99 -7.43 -8.37
C ALA A 74 8.04 -7.36 -7.18
N VAL A 75 8.38 -6.55 -6.17
CA VAL A 75 7.53 -6.25 -5.01
C VAL A 75 7.29 -4.77 -4.93
N GLY A 76 6.04 -4.37 -4.69
CA GLY A 76 5.64 -3.01 -4.32
C GLY A 76 5.16 -2.98 -2.88
N VAL A 77 5.54 -1.96 -2.10
CA VAL A 77 5.10 -1.81 -0.71
C VAL A 77 4.79 -0.36 -0.37
N SER A 78 3.71 -0.15 0.37
CA SER A 78 3.44 1.13 1.01
C SER A 78 4.34 1.28 2.23
N GLU A 79 5.23 2.30 2.24
CA GLU A 79 6.17 2.52 3.35
C GLU A 79 5.72 3.59 4.35
N LYS A 80 4.77 4.44 3.94
CA LYS A 80 4.27 5.57 4.73
C LYS A 80 2.92 6.07 4.21
N PRO A 81 2.17 6.86 5.01
CA PRO A 81 0.85 7.34 4.61
C PRO A 81 0.84 8.20 3.35
N ARG A 82 1.70 9.23 3.29
CA ARG A 82 1.69 10.28 2.26
C ARG A 82 3.09 10.58 1.73
N PRO A 83 3.22 11.09 0.48
CA PRO A 83 4.52 11.40 -0.14
C PRO A 83 5.07 12.77 0.34
N VAL A 84 5.06 13.01 1.66
CA VAL A 84 5.59 14.22 2.29
C VAL A 84 6.62 13.86 3.34
N GLU A 85 7.55 14.76 3.59
CA GLU A 85 8.55 14.61 4.64
C GLU A 85 7.87 14.51 6.01
N GLY A 86 8.42 13.69 6.92
CA GLY A 86 7.85 13.45 8.23
C GLY A 86 6.56 12.59 8.25
N SER A 87 6.05 12.18 7.10
CA SER A 87 4.92 11.24 7.05
C SER A 87 5.39 9.86 7.49
N TYR A 88 5.08 9.49 8.72
CA TYR A 88 5.50 8.23 9.33
C TYR A 88 4.37 7.63 10.18
N MET A 89 4.16 6.33 10.04
CA MET A 89 3.30 5.55 10.93
C MET A 89 3.92 4.16 11.14
N PRO A 90 4.14 3.71 12.38
CA PRO A 90 4.78 2.43 12.70
C PRO A 90 4.14 1.21 12.04
N CYS A 91 2.83 1.19 11.81
CA CYS A 91 2.13 0.06 11.22
C CYS A 91 2.70 -0.36 9.85
N PHE A 92 3.24 0.58 9.06
CA PHE A 92 3.84 0.27 7.76
C PHE A 92 5.13 -0.55 7.86
N LEU A 93 5.82 -0.53 9.00
CA LEU A 93 7.06 -1.29 9.18
C LEU A 93 6.87 -2.80 9.00
N ALA A 94 5.70 -3.34 9.35
CA ALA A 94 5.41 -4.76 9.14
C ALA A 94 5.46 -5.11 7.64
N GLY A 95 4.78 -4.33 6.81
CA GLY A 95 4.76 -4.53 5.35
C GLY A 95 6.13 -4.33 4.72
N VAL A 96 6.84 -3.27 5.13
CA VAL A 96 8.20 -2.97 4.62
C VAL A 96 9.15 -4.10 4.95
N SER A 97 9.16 -4.58 6.20
CA SER A 97 10.03 -5.68 6.64
C SER A 97 9.76 -6.98 5.86
N ALA A 98 8.49 -7.34 5.69
CA ALA A 98 8.10 -8.52 4.91
C ALA A 98 8.48 -8.39 3.43
N ALA A 99 8.24 -7.21 2.83
CA ALA A 99 8.58 -6.93 1.44
C ALA A 99 10.08 -6.99 1.17
N GLU A 100 10.89 -6.39 2.07
CA GLU A 100 12.36 -6.43 1.99
C GLU A 100 12.88 -7.87 2.11
N ALA A 101 12.43 -8.61 3.13
CA ALA A 101 12.85 -9.99 3.32
C ALA A 101 12.52 -10.88 2.10
N PHE A 102 11.29 -10.74 1.56
CA PHE A 102 10.87 -11.48 0.38
C PHE A 102 11.68 -11.09 -0.86
N ALA A 103 11.84 -9.78 -1.12
CA ALA A 103 12.56 -9.28 -2.28
C ALA A 103 14.06 -9.70 -2.25
N LEU A 104 14.71 -9.59 -1.09
CA LEU A 104 16.09 -10.01 -0.90
C LEU A 104 16.26 -11.51 -1.06
N ALA A 105 15.40 -12.33 -0.45
CA ALA A 105 15.45 -13.78 -0.57
C ALA A 105 15.25 -14.27 -2.00
N ARG A 106 14.49 -13.52 -2.81
CA ARG A 106 14.19 -13.82 -4.21
C ARG A 106 15.17 -13.17 -5.20
N GLY A 107 15.99 -12.21 -4.78
CA GLY A 107 16.86 -11.43 -5.66
C GLY A 107 16.09 -10.57 -6.67
N ILE A 108 14.92 -10.04 -6.28
CA ILE A 108 14.03 -9.25 -7.14
C ILE A 108 13.93 -7.81 -6.64
N PRO A 109 13.58 -6.84 -7.52
CA PRO A 109 13.46 -5.43 -7.14
C PRO A 109 12.30 -5.17 -6.17
N LEU A 110 12.54 -4.22 -5.25
CA LEU A 110 11.56 -3.65 -4.34
C LEU A 110 11.26 -2.21 -4.73
N VAL A 111 9.99 -1.88 -4.92
CA VAL A 111 9.49 -0.53 -5.17
C VAL A 111 8.74 -0.03 -3.94
N ARG A 112 9.20 1.08 -3.37
CA ARG A 112 8.54 1.74 -2.24
C ARG A 112 7.59 2.81 -2.74
N THR A 113 6.40 2.87 -2.19
CA THR A 113 5.36 3.83 -2.51
C THR A 113 4.70 4.33 -1.23
N THR A 114 3.64 5.11 -1.34
CA THR A 114 2.85 5.56 -0.19
C THR A 114 1.43 5.02 -0.28
N HIS A 115 0.77 4.88 0.86
CA HIS A 115 -0.62 4.44 0.92
C HIS A 115 -1.55 5.34 0.10
N GLN A 116 -1.34 6.67 0.14
CA GLN A 116 -2.11 7.62 -0.66
C GLN A 116 -1.91 7.40 -2.17
N GLN A 117 -0.67 7.13 -2.62
CA GLN A 117 -0.40 6.79 -4.03
C GLN A 117 -1.07 5.47 -4.41
N GLY A 118 -1.09 4.48 -3.50
CA GLY A 118 -1.83 3.23 -3.69
C GLY A 118 -3.33 3.47 -3.90
N HIS A 119 -3.96 4.35 -3.11
CA HIS A 119 -5.36 4.72 -3.30
C HIS A 119 -5.60 5.41 -4.64
N ALA A 120 -4.74 6.34 -5.05
CA ALA A 120 -4.84 7.00 -6.36
C ALA A 120 -4.72 5.98 -7.50
N ALA A 121 -3.76 5.05 -7.40
CA ALA A 121 -3.59 3.97 -8.36
C ALA A 121 -4.82 3.06 -8.43
N ALA A 122 -5.38 2.67 -7.28
CA ALA A 122 -6.59 1.83 -7.22
C ALA A 122 -7.82 2.54 -7.82
N ALA A 123 -7.98 3.84 -7.59
CA ALA A 123 -9.07 4.62 -8.18
C ALA A 123 -8.94 4.71 -9.71
N LEU A 124 -7.73 4.91 -10.23
CA LEU A 124 -7.45 4.92 -11.67
C LEU A 124 -7.69 3.55 -12.30
N PHE A 125 -7.26 2.49 -11.63
CA PHE A 125 -7.51 1.12 -12.04
C PHE A 125 -9.02 0.83 -12.12
N ALA A 126 -9.79 1.18 -11.09
CA ALA A 126 -11.24 1.01 -11.06
C ALA A 126 -11.96 1.80 -12.16
N ALA A 127 -11.44 2.98 -12.52
CA ALA A 127 -11.96 3.81 -13.60
C ALA A 127 -11.54 3.34 -15.00
N LYS A 128 -10.77 2.24 -15.12
CA LYS A 128 -10.14 1.76 -16.37
C LYS A 128 -9.32 2.85 -17.08
N GLY A 129 -8.73 3.75 -16.29
CA GLY A 129 -7.98 4.91 -16.76
C GLY A 129 -6.50 4.61 -17.07
N GLU A 130 -6.17 3.57 -17.84
CA GLU A 130 -4.79 3.24 -18.21
C GLU A 130 -4.02 4.39 -18.86
N THR A 131 -4.71 5.25 -19.61
CA THR A 131 -4.14 6.44 -20.23
C THR A 131 -3.60 7.45 -19.23
N LEU A 132 -4.16 7.53 -18.01
CA LEU A 132 -3.74 8.46 -16.96
C LEU A 132 -2.41 8.07 -16.32
N PHE A 133 -2.04 6.78 -16.34
CA PHE A 133 -0.72 6.32 -15.88
C PHE A 133 0.40 6.65 -16.86
N ARG A 134 0.09 6.71 -18.17
CA ARG A 134 1.06 7.05 -19.22
C ARG A 134 1.36 8.53 -19.28
N GLU A 135 0.40 9.38 -18.94
CA GLU A 135 0.61 10.81 -18.84
C GLU A 135 1.01 11.15 -17.40
N LYS A 136 2.19 11.74 -17.21
CA LYS A 136 2.75 12.23 -15.93
C LYS A 136 1.90 13.32 -15.25
N ARG A 137 0.57 13.25 -15.31
CA ARG A 137 -0.35 14.30 -14.84
C ARG A 137 -0.90 14.08 -13.43
N CYS A 138 -0.53 13.04 -12.74
CA CYS A 138 -0.96 12.84 -11.34
C CYS A 138 0.05 13.39 -10.36
N SER A 139 0.28 14.70 -10.30
CA SER A 139 1.06 15.21 -9.18
C SER A 139 1.02 16.71 -8.95
N SER A 140 0.01 17.39 -9.30
CA SER A 140 -0.10 18.75 -8.78
C SER A 140 -1.37 18.94 -7.95
N THR A 141 -1.40 18.31 -6.78
CA THR A 141 -2.06 18.98 -5.67
C THR A 141 -1.10 20.06 -5.19
N SER A 142 -1.09 21.17 -5.90
CA SER A 142 -0.56 22.43 -5.37
C SER A 142 -1.27 22.67 -4.04
N PRO A 143 -0.57 22.94 -2.94
CA PRO A 143 -1.25 23.32 -1.70
C PRO A 143 -2.04 24.59 -2.01
N ALA A 144 -3.36 24.53 -1.85
CA ALA A 144 -4.20 25.72 -1.92
C ALA A 144 -3.66 26.72 -0.90
N ALA A 145 -3.35 27.92 -1.36
CA ALA A 145 -2.94 29.01 -0.49
C ALA A 145 -4.00 29.21 0.60
N PRO A 146 -3.60 29.44 1.87
CA PRO A 146 -4.56 29.68 2.92
C PRO A 146 -5.36 30.96 2.61
N PRO A 147 -6.66 30.98 2.94
CA PRO A 147 -7.47 32.17 2.72
C PRO A 147 -6.88 33.33 3.51
N THR A 148 -6.52 34.41 2.83
CA THR A 148 -6.14 35.66 3.47
C THR A 148 -7.36 36.25 4.15
N PHE A 149 -7.39 36.22 5.49
CA PHE A 149 -8.33 37.01 6.26
C PHE A 149 -7.97 38.48 6.09
N SER A 150 -8.71 39.18 5.22
CA SER A 150 -8.70 40.64 5.19
C SER A 150 -9.42 41.11 6.45
N SER A 151 -8.67 41.66 7.40
CA SER A 151 -9.24 42.44 8.50
C SER A 151 -9.71 43.77 7.96
N ALA A 152 -10.98 43.91 7.68
CA ALA A 152 -11.61 45.22 7.57
C ALA A 152 -12.06 45.67 8.96
N MET A 153 -11.26 46.52 9.60
CA MET A 153 -11.72 47.40 10.66
C MET A 153 -12.61 48.48 10.04
N ARG A 154 -13.84 48.55 10.54
CA ARG A 154 -14.50 49.83 10.97
C ARG A 154 -15.64 49.49 11.91
#